data_9a14da5a6d05a44bc0c524a541685478
#
_entry.id   9a14da5a6d05a44bc0c524a541685478
#
_cell.length_a   1.000
_cell.length_b   1.000
_cell.length_c   1.000
_cell.angle_alpha   90.00
_cell.angle_beta   90.00
_cell.angle_gamma   90.00
#
_symmetry.space_group_name_H-M   'P 1'
#
loop_
_entity.id
_entity.type
_entity.pdbx_description
1 polymer ?
#
loop_
_entity_poly.entity_id
_entity_poly.type
_entity_poly.pdbx_seq_one_letter_code
_entity_poly.pdbx_strand_id
1 'polypeptide(L)'
;MLIRERTEELEKKLLSPKAAFSADAKRSREETEDPMRTKFQRDRDRILHSNSFRRLKHKTQVYIAPEGDHYRTRMTHTLEVAQIGRTMARALRLNEDLVEAIAMGHDLGHTPFGHVGEQALRDVCGHFEHNEQSVRIVECLENDGRGLNLTEEVKDGMLNHSGNLKAHTLEGGLIKYADRIAYLCHDYDDAENMGLISAKELPDRVRRVLGTTHSSMITAMVQNLVENSMDEDTIHMDKEGDEILLEFRSFMFDRVYMSQPLIPDRKRGHGVVVMLYEWYMNHPDELPEKQKKLAQGNISLAARDYISGLTDNFAINLFKEKYMPKYWNL
;
A
#
# COMPACT_ATOMS: atom_id res chain seq x y z
N MET A 1 7.74 36.62 -4.95
CA MET A 1 7.41 35.25 -5.37
C MET A 1 7.73 34.31 -4.22
N LEU A 2 6.75 33.57 -3.74
CA LEU A 2 6.92 32.58 -2.68
C LEU A 2 7.74 31.37 -3.19
N ILE A 3 8.34 30.61 -2.28
CA ILE A 3 9.14 29.41 -2.66
C ILE A 3 8.24 28.40 -3.38
N ARG A 4 7.01 28.19 -2.88
CA ARG A 4 5.98 27.36 -3.53
C ARG A 4 5.74 27.80 -4.98
N GLU A 5 5.48 29.07 -5.21
CA GLU A 5 5.21 29.62 -6.55
C GLU A 5 6.39 29.39 -7.51
N ARG A 6 7.61 29.53 -7.00
CA ARG A 6 8.81 29.23 -7.78
C ARG A 6 8.89 27.74 -8.16
N THR A 7 8.53 26.85 -7.25
CA THR A 7 8.48 25.40 -7.52
C THR A 7 7.43 25.08 -8.59
N GLU A 8 6.23 25.63 -8.47
CA GLU A 8 5.15 25.48 -9.45
C GLU A 8 5.52 26.01 -10.84
N GLU A 9 6.28 27.11 -10.91
CA GLU A 9 6.84 27.60 -12.19
C GLU A 9 7.90 26.66 -12.77
N LEU A 10 8.72 26.02 -11.93
CA LEU A 10 9.68 25.02 -12.38
C LEU A 10 8.99 23.75 -12.87
N GLU A 11 7.92 23.31 -12.23
CA GLU A 11 7.09 22.20 -12.72
C GLU A 11 6.63 22.47 -14.17
N LYS A 12 6.08 23.66 -14.44
CA LYS A 12 5.61 24.05 -15.80
C LYS A 12 6.71 24.05 -16.85
N LYS A 13 7.96 24.24 -16.47
CA LYS A 13 9.11 24.26 -17.40
C LYS A 13 9.74 22.89 -17.62
N LEU A 14 9.71 22.02 -16.63
CA LEU A 14 10.49 20.78 -16.60
C LEU A 14 9.63 19.54 -16.82
N LEU A 15 8.39 19.55 -16.33
CA LEU A 15 7.51 18.39 -16.45
C LEU A 15 6.93 18.27 -17.85
N SER A 16 6.51 17.05 -18.18
CA SER A 16 5.70 16.76 -19.37
C SER A 16 4.40 17.57 -19.32
N PRO A 17 3.88 18.05 -20.47
CA PRO A 17 2.54 18.64 -20.52
C PRO A 17 1.42 17.69 -20.05
N LYS A 18 1.69 16.38 -19.98
CA LYS A 18 0.77 15.33 -19.52
C LYS A 18 0.86 15.07 -18.01
N ALA A 19 1.83 15.68 -17.32
CA ALA A 19 1.99 15.54 -15.88
C ALA A 19 0.91 16.28 -15.10
N ALA A 20 0.61 15.83 -13.90
CA ALA A 20 -0.21 16.57 -12.95
C ALA A 20 0.60 17.71 -12.32
N PHE A 21 0.08 18.94 -12.41
CA PHE A 21 0.73 20.13 -11.85
C PHE A 21 0.19 20.42 -10.45
N SER A 22 1.09 20.68 -9.49
CA SER A 22 0.72 20.98 -8.10
C SER A 22 -0.20 22.20 -7.97
N ALA A 23 -0.03 23.21 -8.85
CA ALA A 23 -0.87 24.42 -8.85
C ALA A 23 -2.34 24.11 -9.15
N ASP A 24 -2.61 23.12 -10.04
CA ASP A 24 -3.94 22.77 -10.52
C ASP A 24 -4.66 21.74 -9.63
N ALA A 25 -3.94 21.16 -8.68
CA ALA A 25 -4.45 20.12 -7.78
C ALA A 25 -5.62 20.61 -6.92
N LYS A 26 -6.62 19.76 -6.69
CA LYS A 26 -7.88 20.09 -6.02
C LYS A 26 -7.98 19.44 -4.64
N ARG A 27 -8.62 20.15 -3.70
CA ARG A 27 -8.95 19.66 -2.35
C ARG A 27 -10.44 19.76 -2.09
N SER A 28 -10.98 18.84 -1.31
CA SER A 28 -12.39 18.86 -0.90
C SER A 28 -12.72 20.07 0.00
N ARG A 29 -11.75 20.54 0.81
CA ARG A 29 -11.89 21.72 1.66
C ARG A 29 -10.80 22.72 1.33
N GLU A 30 -11.22 23.96 1.11
CA GLU A 30 -10.29 25.08 0.92
C GLU A 30 -9.45 25.30 2.18
N GLU A 31 -8.20 25.68 1.99
CA GLU A 31 -7.26 25.99 3.04
C GLU A 31 -6.22 27.02 2.57
N THR A 32 -5.60 27.70 3.51
CA THR A 32 -4.50 28.62 3.20
C THR A 32 -3.32 27.87 2.59
N GLU A 33 -2.86 28.37 1.45
CA GLU A 33 -1.68 27.82 0.77
C GLU A 33 -0.41 27.99 1.62
N ASP A 34 0.45 26.98 1.56
CA ASP A 34 1.73 27.00 2.25
C ASP A 34 2.73 27.88 1.46
N PRO A 35 3.51 28.75 2.11
CA PRO A 35 4.46 29.60 1.41
C PRO A 35 5.67 28.85 0.84
N MET A 36 5.97 27.65 1.36
CA MET A 36 7.17 26.86 1.04
C MET A 36 6.89 25.65 0.16
N ARG A 37 5.81 24.91 0.46
CA ARG A 37 5.51 23.59 -0.09
C ARG A 37 4.35 23.62 -1.07
N THR A 38 4.47 22.87 -2.17
CA THR A 38 3.37 22.61 -3.08
C THR A 38 2.28 21.76 -2.43
N LYS A 39 1.12 21.62 -3.07
CA LYS A 39 0.00 20.82 -2.56
C LYS A 39 0.39 19.35 -2.38
N PHE A 40 1.09 18.76 -3.35
CA PHE A 40 1.52 17.35 -3.27
C PHE A 40 2.57 17.13 -2.19
N GLN A 41 3.51 18.05 -2.00
CA GLN A 41 4.48 17.99 -0.90
C GLN A 41 3.78 18.03 0.47
N ARG A 42 2.76 18.87 0.62
CA ARG A 42 1.96 18.91 1.86
C ARG A 42 1.19 17.61 2.09
N ASP A 43 0.68 16.99 1.03
CA ASP A 43 -0.05 15.73 1.13
C ASP A 43 0.86 14.59 1.58
N ARG A 44 2.03 14.46 0.97
CA ARG A 44 3.07 13.55 1.41
C ARG A 44 3.38 13.72 2.91
N ASP A 45 3.65 14.96 3.33
CA ASP A 45 3.99 15.25 4.72
C ASP A 45 2.84 14.89 5.68
N ARG A 46 1.58 15.17 5.31
CA ARG A 46 0.40 14.80 6.09
C ARG A 46 0.27 13.29 6.27
N ILE A 47 0.50 12.54 5.19
CA ILE A 47 0.48 11.07 5.23
C ILE A 47 1.60 10.57 6.13
N LEU A 48 2.83 11.02 5.91
CA LEU A 48 4.03 10.62 6.67
C LEU A 48 3.87 10.83 8.19
N HIS A 49 3.23 11.94 8.58
CA HIS A 49 3.01 12.27 9.99
C HIS A 49 1.73 11.66 10.59
N SER A 50 0.94 10.91 9.82
CA SER A 50 -0.27 10.26 10.30
C SER A 50 0.02 9.07 11.24
N ASN A 51 -0.96 8.73 12.07
CA ASN A 51 -0.86 7.54 12.93
C ASN A 51 -0.90 6.25 12.11
N SER A 52 -1.67 6.25 11.03
CA SER A 52 -1.83 5.08 10.16
C SER A 52 -0.52 4.75 9.45
N PHE A 53 0.23 5.74 8.97
CA PHE A 53 1.54 5.53 8.38
C PHE A 53 2.54 4.93 9.38
N ARG A 54 2.58 5.46 10.61
CA ARG A 54 3.47 4.91 11.66
C ARG A 54 3.19 3.45 11.99
N ARG A 55 1.93 3.00 11.87
CA ARG A 55 1.55 1.60 12.12
C ARG A 55 2.06 0.63 11.06
N LEU A 56 2.37 1.10 9.84
CA LEU A 56 2.90 0.25 8.77
C LEU A 56 4.21 -0.46 9.15
N LYS A 57 5.01 0.11 10.06
CA LYS A 57 6.24 -0.53 10.55
C LYS A 57 6.00 -1.84 11.29
N HIS A 58 4.78 -2.09 11.77
CA HIS A 58 4.39 -3.26 12.54
C HIS A 58 3.28 -4.07 11.86
N LYS A 59 3.11 -3.90 10.54
CA LYS A 59 2.24 -4.72 9.70
C LYS A 59 3.10 -5.55 8.76
N THR A 60 2.78 -6.83 8.71
CA THR A 60 3.44 -7.80 7.81
C THR A 60 3.21 -7.44 6.34
N GLN A 61 4.24 -7.68 5.52
CA GLN A 61 4.10 -7.67 4.06
C GLN A 61 3.58 -9.02 3.57
N VAL A 62 4.36 -10.09 3.71
CA VAL A 62 4.01 -11.46 3.28
C VAL A 62 4.14 -12.47 4.42
N TYR A 63 5.24 -12.44 5.17
CA TYR A 63 5.56 -13.43 6.20
C TYR A 63 5.04 -12.95 7.56
N ILE A 64 4.08 -13.68 8.13
CA ILE A 64 3.41 -13.29 9.37
C ILE A 64 4.40 -13.37 10.55
N ALA A 65 4.68 -12.21 11.16
CA ALA A 65 5.48 -12.04 12.36
C ALA A 65 6.80 -12.89 12.37
N PRO A 66 7.66 -12.80 11.35
CA PRO A 66 8.90 -13.52 11.35
C PRO A 66 9.79 -13.08 12.54
N GLU A 67 10.50 -14.02 13.15
CA GLU A 67 11.53 -13.69 14.13
C GLU A 67 12.78 -13.17 13.42
N GLY A 68 13.27 -11.99 13.82
CA GLY A 68 14.50 -11.39 13.29
C GLY A 68 14.34 -9.94 12.84
N ASP A 69 15.44 -9.32 12.39
CA ASP A 69 15.52 -7.90 12.09
C ASP A 69 15.57 -7.59 10.59
N HIS A 70 15.63 -8.61 9.73
CA HIS A 70 15.89 -8.46 8.29
C HIS A 70 14.65 -8.65 7.40
N TYR A 71 13.46 -8.77 7.96
CA TYR A 71 12.24 -8.93 7.17
C TYR A 71 11.63 -7.58 6.78
N ARG A 72 10.97 -7.57 5.62
CA ARG A 72 10.26 -6.37 5.15
C ARG A 72 8.94 -6.17 5.86
N THR A 73 8.71 -4.92 6.26
CA THR A 73 7.41 -4.45 6.77
C THR A 73 6.70 -3.65 5.68
N ARG A 74 5.41 -3.36 5.86
CA ARG A 74 4.70 -2.48 4.92
C ARG A 74 5.31 -1.09 4.83
N MET A 75 5.95 -0.59 5.88
CA MET A 75 6.64 0.70 5.82
C MET A 75 7.86 0.65 4.89
N THR A 76 8.69 -0.39 4.97
CA THR A 76 9.85 -0.51 4.06
C THR A 76 9.40 -0.72 2.62
N HIS A 77 8.39 -1.57 2.39
CA HIS A 77 7.76 -1.73 1.09
C HIS A 77 7.24 -0.39 0.52
N THR A 78 6.52 0.40 1.31
CA THR A 78 6.02 1.71 0.91
C THR A 78 7.15 2.65 0.45
N LEU A 79 8.29 2.65 1.15
CA LEU A 79 9.47 3.43 0.76
C LEU A 79 10.10 2.93 -0.55
N GLU A 80 10.12 1.62 -0.75
CA GLU A 80 10.63 0.98 -1.98
C GLU A 80 9.71 1.29 -3.18
N VAL A 81 8.40 1.24 -3.00
CA VAL A 81 7.41 1.68 -4.01
C VAL A 81 7.63 3.15 -4.38
N ALA A 82 7.80 4.01 -3.39
CA ALA A 82 8.07 5.42 -3.62
C ALA A 82 9.39 5.64 -4.39
N GLN A 83 10.44 4.91 -4.06
CA GLN A 83 11.74 5.00 -4.75
C GLN A 83 11.60 4.56 -6.21
N ILE A 84 10.97 3.41 -6.49
CA ILE A 84 10.76 2.90 -7.86
C ILE A 84 9.87 3.85 -8.65
N GLY A 85 8.75 4.27 -8.07
CA GLY A 85 7.80 5.18 -8.71
C GLY A 85 8.43 6.53 -9.07
N ARG A 86 9.21 7.13 -8.17
CA ARG A 86 9.92 8.38 -8.44
C ARG A 86 11.00 8.24 -9.51
N THR A 87 11.67 7.09 -9.58
CA THR A 87 12.65 6.83 -10.65
C THR A 87 11.96 6.85 -12.01
N MET A 88 10.82 6.18 -12.14
CA MET A 88 10.02 6.18 -13.36
C MET A 88 9.43 7.56 -13.67
N ALA A 89 8.87 8.24 -12.67
CA ALA A 89 8.31 9.58 -12.84
C ALA A 89 9.35 10.58 -13.36
N ARG A 90 10.55 10.56 -12.79
CA ARG A 90 11.66 11.42 -13.25
C ARG A 90 12.03 11.13 -14.70
N ALA A 91 12.15 9.86 -15.09
CA ALA A 91 12.47 9.47 -16.45
C ALA A 91 11.42 9.94 -17.47
N LEU A 92 10.13 9.87 -17.09
CA LEU A 92 8.98 10.30 -17.90
C LEU A 92 8.64 11.79 -17.75
N ARG A 93 9.39 12.55 -16.95
CA ARG A 93 9.12 13.97 -16.60
C ARG A 93 7.72 14.18 -16.01
N LEU A 94 7.24 13.23 -15.20
CA LEU A 94 6.02 13.33 -14.41
C LEU A 94 6.30 13.91 -13.02
N ASN A 95 5.25 14.21 -12.26
CA ASN A 95 5.37 14.86 -10.95
C ASN A 95 5.80 13.86 -9.87
N GLU A 96 7.08 13.92 -9.48
CA GLU A 96 7.64 13.04 -8.44
C GLU A 96 6.98 13.23 -7.07
N ASP A 97 6.58 14.45 -6.71
CA ASP A 97 5.93 14.74 -5.43
C ASP A 97 4.54 14.08 -5.34
N LEU A 98 3.79 14.05 -6.45
CA LEU A 98 2.51 13.34 -6.52
C LEU A 98 2.72 11.82 -6.41
N VAL A 99 3.68 11.26 -7.16
CA VAL A 99 4.01 9.84 -7.10
C VAL A 99 4.40 9.44 -5.68
N GLU A 100 5.26 10.23 -5.01
CA GLU A 100 5.67 9.95 -3.63
C GLU A 100 4.50 10.02 -2.65
N ALA A 101 3.62 11.02 -2.79
CA ALA A 101 2.43 11.15 -1.92
C ALA A 101 1.47 9.96 -2.08
N ILE A 102 1.21 9.52 -3.31
CA ILE A 102 0.36 8.33 -3.57
C ILE A 102 1.03 7.08 -2.98
N ALA A 103 2.32 6.87 -3.24
CA ALA A 103 3.07 5.73 -2.72
C ALA A 103 3.02 5.66 -1.19
N MET A 104 3.21 6.80 -0.49
CA MET A 104 3.13 6.85 0.98
C MET A 104 1.74 6.51 1.52
N GLY A 105 0.68 6.75 0.72
CA GLY A 105 -0.70 6.57 1.14
C GLY A 105 -1.36 5.26 0.74
N HIS A 106 -0.85 4.56 -0.30
CA HIS A 106 -1.56 3.47 -0.97
C HIS A 106 -1.93 2.32 -0.02
N ASP A 107 -1.07 1.97 0.91
CA ASP A 107 -1.17 0.79 1.80
C ASP A 107 -1.68 1.09 3.22
N LEU A 108 -2.11 2.32 3.53
CA LEU A 108 -2.58 2.70 4.86
C LEU A 108 -3.73 1.85 5.38
N GLY A 109 -4.59 1.38 4.47
CA GLY A 109 -5.80 0.60 4.75
C GLY A 109 -5.59 -0.89 4.95
N HIS A 110 -4.39 -1.40 4.77
CA HIS A 110 -4.13 -2.83 4.99
C HIS A 110 -4.42 -3.25 6.43
N THR A 111 -4.97 -4.43 6.53
CA THR A 111 -5.31 -5.13 7.79
C THR A 111 -4.05 -5.70 8.47
N PRO A 112 -4.10 -6.07 9.76
CA PRO A 112 -3.13 -7.01 10.30
C PRO A 112 -3.08 -8.28 9.45
N PHE A 113 -1.90 -8.87 9.32
CA PHE A 113 -1.62 -10.05 8.48
C PHE A 113 -1.82 -9.85 6.97
N GLY A 114 -1.82 -8.60 6.50
CA GLY A 114 -1.87 -8.25 5.08
C GLY A 114 -3.11 -8.79 4.35
N HIS A 115 -2.92 -9.39 3.18
CA HIS A 115 -4.02 -9.95 2.37
C HIS A 115 -4.81 -11.06 3.08
N VAL A 116 -4.20 -11.74 4.05
CA VAL A 116 -4.90 -12.76 4.85
C VAL A 116 -5.99 -12.12 5.72
N GLY A 117 -5.66 -11.02 6.40
CA GLY A 117 -6.65 -10.27 7.18
C GLY A 117 -7.67 -9.53 6.32
N GLU A 118 -7.27 -9.07 5.15
CA GLU A 118 -8.17 -8.48 4.15
C GLU A 118 -9.23 -9.51 3.70
N GLN A 119 -8.81 -10.72 3.35
CA GLN A 119 -9.73 -11.81 3.02
C GLN A 119 -10.64 -12.15 4.20
N ALA A 120 -10.10 -12.21 5.42
CA ALA A 120 -10.88 -12.48 6.61
C ALA A 120 -11.97 -11.42 6.86
N LEU A 121 -11.66 -10.13 6.71
CA LEU A 121 -12.68 -9.08 6.80
C LEU A 121 -13.70 -9.17 5.67
N ARG A 122 -13.27 -9.49 4.45
CA ARG A 122 -14.20 -9.68 3.32
C ARG A 122 -15.19 -10.81 3.58
N ASP A 123 -14.73 -11.92 4.16
CA ASP A 123 -15.56 -13.08 4.49
C ASP A 123 -16.64 -12.77 5.54
N VAL A 124 -16.34 -11.91 6.53
CA VAL A 124 -17.26 -11.60 7.64
C VAL A 124 -18.11 -10.35 7.43
N CYS A 125 -17.64 -9.35 6.67
CA CYS A 125 -18.40 -8.12 6.43
C CYS A 125 -18.90 -7.97 4.98
N GLY A 126 -18.65 -8.97 4.11
CA GLY A 126 -19.13 -9.04 2.73
C GLY A 126 -18.33 -8.23 1.71
N HIS A 127 -17.74 -7.11 2.10
CA HIS A 127 -16.87 -6.28 1.24
C HIS A 127 -15.80 -5.58 2.04
N PHE A 128 -14.57 -5.74 1.63
CA PHE A 128 -13.42 -5.02 2.15
C PHE A 128 -12.29 -5.00 1.11
N GLU A 129 -11.82 -3.81 0.78
CA GLU A 129 -10.65 -3.60 -0.07
C GLU A 129 -9.70 -2.59 0.61
N HIS A 130 -8.41 -2.92 0.68
CA HIS A 130 -7.42 -2.11 1.40
C HIS A 130 -7.24 -0.70 0.79
N ASN A 131 -7.37 -0.58 -0.54
CA ASN A 131 -7.28 0.70 -1.25
C ASN A 131 -8.46 1.62 -0.88
N GLU A 132 -9.70 1.11 -0.82
CA GLU A 132 -10.87 1.86 -0.35
C GLU A 132 -10.69 2.26 1.13
N GLN A 133 -10.19 1.35 1.95
CA GLN A 133 -9.90 1.62 3.35
C GLN A 133 -8.78 2.65 3.52
N SER A 134 -7.77 2.69 2.62
CA SER A 134 -6.73 3.71 2.60
C SER A 134 -7.32 5.11 2.40
N VAL A 135 -8.22 5.25 1.42
CA VAL A 135 -8.94 6.51 1.18
C VAL A 135 -9.82 6.87 2.37
N ARG A 136 -10.57 5.92 2.94
CA ARG A 136 -11.41 6.15 4.13
C ARG A 136 -10.59 6.63 5.33
N ILE A 137 -9.39 6.09 5.53
CA ILE A 137 -8.49 6.54 6.60
C ILE A 137 -8.15 8.01 6.44
N VAL A 138 -7.71 8.44 5.25
CA VAL A 138 -7.27 9.81 5.00
C VAL A 138 -8.41 10.82 4.90
N GLU A 139 -9.63 10.36 4.61
CA GLU A 139 -10.81 11.24 4.56
C GLU A 139 -11.55 11.33 5.89
N CYS A 140 -11.65 10.22 6.64
CA CYS A 140 -12.60 10.12 7.75
C CYS A 140 -12.01 9.67 9.08
N LEU A 141 -10.89 8.91 9.12
CA LEU A 141 -10.44 8.28 10.37
C LEU A 141 -9.30 9.04 11.06
N GLU A 142 -8.42 9.67 10.29
CA GLU A 142 -7.35 10.51 10.86
C GLU A 142 -7.89 11.84 11.41
N ASN A 143 -7.09 12.51 12.24
CA ASN A 143 -7.40 13.82 12.82
C ASN A 143 -8.80 13.92 13.46
N ASP A 144 -9.18 12.88 14.23
CA ASP A 144 -10.47 12.81 14.95
C ASP A 144 -11.69 13.00 14.05
N GLY A 145 -11.65 12.37 12.89
CA GLY A 145 -12.76 12.40 11.93
C GLY A 145 -12.70 13.49 10.89
N ARG A 146 -11.73 14.41 11.00
CA ARG A 146 -11.57 15.49 10.01
C ARG A 146 -10.81 15.07 8.76
N GLY A 147 -10.09 13.94 8.84
CA GLY A 147 -9.22 13.46 7.76
C GLY A 147 -8.00 14.36 7.54
N LEU A 148 -7.23 14.04 6.51
CA LEU A 148 -5.99 14.73 6.16
C LEU A 148 -6.19 15.86 5.15
N ASN A 149 -7.35 15.99 4.51
CA ASN A 149 -7.65 16.93 3.44
C ASN A 149 -6.62 16.86 2.30
N LEU A 150 -6.38 15.64 1.79
CA LEU A 150 -5.48 15.41 0.66
C LEU A 150 -6.13 15.89 -0.65
N THR A 151 -5.30 16.09 -1.67
CA THR A 151 -5.78 16.40 -3.02
C THR A 151 -6.52 15.23 -3.64
N GLU A 152 -7.42 15.50 -4.58
CA GLU A 152 -8.18 14.47 -5.28
C GLU A 152 -7.26 13.55 -6.09
N GLU A 153 -6.19 14.11 -6.66
CA GLU A 153 -5.18 13.38 -7.42
C GLU A 153 -4.46 12.33 -6.57
N VAL A 154 -4.11 12.66 -5.33
CA VAL A 154 -3.50 11.70 -4.38
C VAL A 154 -4.49 10.63 -3.99
N LYS A 155 -5.74 10.98 -3.66
CA LYS A 155 -6.79 10.02 -3.28
C LYS A 155 -7.16 9.08 -4.42
N ASP A 156 -7.27 9.62 -5.63
CA ASP A 156 -7.53 8.84 -6.85
C ASP A 156 -6.41 7.82 -7.10
N GLY A 157 -5.15 8.26 -7.02
CA GLY A 157 -4.00 7.36 -7.16
C GLY A 157 -3.98 6.27 -6.08
N MET A 158 -4.27 6.62 -4.82
CA MET A 158 -4.39 5.65 -3.73
C MET A 158 -5.52 4.65 -3.97
N LEU A 159 -6.68 5.10 -4.47
CA LEU A 159 -7.82 4.22 -4.73
C LEU A 159 -7.55 3.26 -5.90
N ASN A 160 -6.90 3.73 -6.95
CA ASN A 160 -6.77 3.02 -8.22
C ASN A 160 -5.41 2.31 -8.40
N HIS A 161 -4.54 2.28 -7.36
CA HIS A 161 -3.29 1.53 -7.44
C HIS A 161 -3.53 0.01 -7.53
N SER A 162 -4.67 -0.47 -7.04
CA SER A 162 -5.10 -1.88 -7.05
C SER A 162 -6.39 -2.06 -7.85
N GLY A 163 -6.73 -3.29 -8.19
CA GLY A 163 -7.95 -3.60 -8.94
C GLY A 163 -7.88 -3.28 -10.44
N ASN A 164 -9.05 -3.12 -11.08
CA ASN A 164 -9.18 -2.98 -12.54
C ASN A 164 -9.37 -1.53 -13.01
N LEU A 165 -9.63 -0.61 -12.10
CA LEU A 165 -9.82 0.80 -12.44
C LEU A 165 -8.47 1.46 -12.77
N LYS A 166 -8.54 2.52 -13.55
CA LYS A 166 -7.38 3.34 -13.92
C LYS A 166 -7.42 4.65 -13.15
N ALA A 167 -6.28 5.06 -12.63
CA ALA A 167 -6.12 6.40 -12.08
C ALA A 167 -6.26 7.46 -13.18
N HIS A 168 -6.72 8.65 -12.81
CA HIS A 168 -6.92 9.77 -13.75
C HIS A 168 -5.61 10.41 -14.18
N THR A 169 -4.55 10.28 -13.38
CA THR A 169 -3.23 10.84 -13.68
C THR A 169 -2.26 9.74 -14.09
N LEU A 170 -1.26 10.09 -14.90
CA LEU A 170 -0.18 9.16 -15.25
C LEU A 170 0.63 8.75 -14.04
N GLU A 171 0.81 9.68 -13.10
CA GLU A 171 1.47 9.44 -11.80
C GLU A 171 0.76 8.35 -11.00
N GLY A 172 -0.56 8.40 -10.92
CA GLY A 172 -1.36 7.34 -10.30
C GLY A 172 -1.22 6.00 -11.04
N GLY A 173 -1.17 6.04 -12.38
CA GLY A 173 -0.91 4.87 -13.22
C GLY A 173 0.46 4.23 -12.93
N LEU A 174 1.50 5.04 -12.68
CA LEU A 174 2.83 4.56 -12.31
C LEU A 174 2.84 3.75 -11.01
N ILE A 175 2.07 4.18 -10.00
CA ILE A 175 2.06 3.51 -8.70
C ILE A 175 1.59 2.06 -8.81
N LYS A 176 0.63 1.78 -9.67
CA LYS A 176 0.16 0.41 -9.92
C LYS A 176 1.28 -0.54 -10.40
N TYR A 177 2.18 -0.04 -11.23
CA TYR A 177 3.35 -0.80 -11.68
C TYR A 177 4.45 -0.79 -10.63
N ALA A 178 4.72 0.35 -9.98
CA ALA A 178 5.74 0.48 -8.95
C ALA A 178 5.50 -0.48 -7.79
N ASP A 179 4.26 -0.57 -7.30
CA ASP A 179 3.83 -1.51 -6.27
C ASP A 179 4.07 -2.95 -6.72
N ARG A 180 3.61 -3.31 -7.94
CA ARG A 180 3.75 -4.66 -8.47
C ARG A 180 5.21 -5.07 -8.67
N ILE A 181 6.05 -4.19 -9.22
CA ILE A 181 7.48 -4.43 -9.38
C ILE A 181 8.14 -4.59 -8.01
N ALA A 182 7.81 -3.70 -7.07
CA ALA A 182 8.35 -3.73 -5.72
C ALA A 182 8.04 -5.08 -5.04
N TYR A 183 6.75 -5.44 -4.86
CA TYR A 183 6.43 -6.63 -4.09
C TYR A 183 6.95 -7.92 -4.76
N LEU A 184 6.89 -8.05 -6.08
CA LEU A 184 7.40 -9.25 -6.75
C LEU A 184 8.90 -9.44 -6.56
N CYS A 185 9.70 -8.37 -6.73
CA CYS A 185 11.15 -8.45 -6.59
C CYS A 185 11.58 -8.64 -5.13
N HIS A 186 10.89 -7.98 -4.21
CA HIS A 186 11.24 -8.04 -2.79
C HIS A 186 10.85 -9.38 -2.17
N ASP A 187 9.64 -9.86 -2.48
CA ASP A 187 9.16 -11.16 -1.98
C ASP A 187 9.98 -12.31 -2.57
N TYR A 188 10.47 -12.16 -3.82
CA TYR A 188 11.40 -13.10 -4.41
C TYR A 188 12.73 -13.15 -3.65
N ASP A 189 13.33 -11.99 -3.38
CA ASP A 189 14.57 -11.85 -2.63
C ASP A 189 14.44 -12.44 -1.21
N ASP A 190 13.35 -12.12 -0.51
CA ASP A 190 13.06 -12.67 0.81
C ASP A 190 12.87 -14.20 0.76
N ALA A 191 12.13 -14.71 -0.22
CA ALA A 191 11.91 -16.15 -0.39
C ALA A 191 13.21 -16.92 -0.72
N GLU A 192 14.09 -16.35 -1.53
CA GLU A 192 15.41 -16.93 -1.84
C GLU A 192 16.30 -16.93 -0.58
N ASN A 193 16.36 -15.82 0.16
CA ASN A 193 17.11 -15.71 1.41
C ASN A 193 16.63 -16.69 2.48
N MET A 194 15.32 -16.99 2.51
CA MET A 194 14.73 -18.00 3.40
C MET A 194 14.92 -19.44 2.91
N GLY A 195 15.46 -19.65 1.70
CA GLY A 195 15.62 -20.97 1.12
C GLY A 195 14.31 -21.64 0.68
N LEU A 196 13.23 -20.87 0.52
CA LEU A 196 11.95 -21.37 0.01
C LEU A 196 11.99 -21.66 -1.49
N ILE A 197 12.76 -20.89 -2.24
CA ILE A 197 12.99 -21.02 -3.67
C ILE A 197 14.46 -20.76 -3.98
N SER A 198 14.87 -21.08 -5.21
CA SER A 198 16.19 -20.73 -5.73
C SER A 198 16.08 -20.13 -7.13
N ALA A 199 17.08 -19.35 -7.54
CA ALA A 199 17.14 -18.75 -8.87
C ALA A 199 17.03 -19.77 -10.02
N LYS A 200 17.39 -21.04 -9.77
CA LYS A 200 17.29 -22.13 -10.77
C LYS A 200 15.83 -22.53 -11.04
N GLU A 201 14.93 -22.25 -10.12
CA GLU A 201 13.51 -22.60 -10.23
C GLU A 201 12.69 -21.54 -11.00
N LEU A 202 13.25 -20.34 -11.18
CA LEU A 202 12.61 -19.32 -12.01
C LEU A 202 12.34 -19.86 -13.42
N PRO A 203 11.19 -19.54 -14.01
CA PRO A 203 10.92 -19.85 -15.41
C PRO A 203 12.04 -19.33 -16.31
N ASP A 204 12.45 -20.11 -17.28
CA ASP A 204 13.61 -19.78 -18.14
C ASP A 204 13.46 -18.43 -18.85
N ARG A 205 12.24 -18.08 -19.25
CA ARG A 205 11.93 -16.80 -19.89
C ARG A 205 12.10 -15.64 -18.92
N VAL A 206 11.57 -15.74 -17.71
CA VAL A 206 11.71 -14.75 -16.63
C VAL A 206 13.19 -14.55 -16.31
N ARG A 207 13.93 -15.63 -16.10
CA ARG A 207 15.38 -15.58 -15.78
C ARG A 207 16.18 -14.91 -16.89
N ARG A 208 15.88 -15.21 -18.15
CA ARG A 208 16.60 -14.64 -19.30
C ARG A 208 16.36 -13.14 -19.47
N VAL A 209 15.12 -12.66 -19.23
CA VAL A 209 14.74 -11.25 -19.47
C VAL A 209 14.96 -10.39 -18.24
N LEU A 210 14.56 -10.87 -17.06
CA LEU A 210 14.68 -10.08 -15.83
C LEU A 210 16.01 -10.30 -15.10
N GLY A 211 16.74 -11.37 -15.41
CA GLY A 211 17.90 -11.81 -14.63
C GLY A 211 17.47 -12.61 -13.39
N THR A 212 18.38 -12.69 -12.42
CA THR A 212 18.21 -13.49 -11.20
C THR A 212 18.44 -12.74 -9.92
N THR A 213 18.81 -11.46 -10.00
CA THR A 213 19.05 -10.63 -8.82
C THR A 213 17.94 -9.60 -8.67
N HIS A 214 17.62 -9.25 -7.43
CA HIS A 214 16.69 -8.18 -7.11
C HIS A 214 16.91 -6.91 -7.96
N SER A 215 18.15 -6.43 -8.05
CA SER A 215 18.51 -5.22 -8.81
C SER A 215 18.28 -5.38 -10.32
N SER A 216 18.65 -6.53 -10.91
CA SER A 216 18.46 -6.77 -12.35
C SER A 216 16.97 -6.82 -12.72
N MET A 217 16.14 -7.47 -11.88
CA MET A 217 14.71 -7.59 -12.10
C MET A 217 14.01 -6.22 -12.08
N ILE A 218 14.29 -5.40 -11.06
CA ILE A 218 13.73 -4.04 -10.98
C ILE A 218 14.18 -3.22 -12.20
N THR A 219 15.48 -3.25 -12.52
CA THR A 219 16.02 -2.47 -13.64
C THR A 219 15.36 -2.84 -14.96
N ALA A 220 15.24 -4.12 -15.27
CA ALA A 220 14.63 -4.58 -16.52
C ALA A 220 13.15 -4.16 -16.65
N MET A 221 12.38 -4.31 -15.57
CA MET A 221 10.96 -3.95 -15.59
C MET A 221 10.75 -2.43 -15.63
N VAL A 222 11.53 -1.66 -14.88
CA VAL A 222 11.47 -0.19 -14.89
C VAL A 222 11.87 0.35 -16.27
N GLN A 223 12.95 -0.18 -16.88
CA GLN A 223 13.38 0.24 -18.19
C GLN A 223 12.32 -0.06 -19.25
N ASN A 224 11.78 -1.28 -19.29
CA ASN A 224 10.71 -1.63 -20.24
C ASN A 224 9.50 -0.69 -20.13
N LEU A 225 9.04 -0.43 -18.89
CA LEU A 225 7.90 0.47 -18.67
C LEU A 225 8.20 1.90 -19.12
N VAL A 226 9.37 2.45 -18.78
CA VAL A 226 9.74 3.82 -19.15
C VAL A 226 9.85 3.97 -20.66
N GLU A 227 10.53 3.03 -21.35
CA GLU A 227 10.70 3.06 -22.81
C GLU A 227 9.38 3.02 -23.56
N ASN A 228 8.39 2.26 -23.07
CA ASN A 228 7.09 2.11 -23.70
C ASN A 228 6.05 3.16 -23.29
N SER A 229 6.27 3.86 -22.17
CA SER A 229 5.36 4.93 -21.71
C SER A 229 5.84 6.34 -22.08
N MET A 230 7.00 6.48 -22.70
CA MET A 230 7.57 7.79 -23.01
C MET A 230 6.70 8.53 -24.06
N ASP A 231 6.27 9.73 -23.69
CA ASP A 231 5.37 10.59 -24.48
C ASP A 231 4.00 9.98 -24.82
N GLU A 232 3.63 8.85 -24.17
CA GLU A 232 2.32 8.21 -24.31
C GLU A 232 1.28 8.79 -23.35
N ASP A 233 -0.03 8.54 -23.63
CA ASP A 233 -1.14 8.97 -22.78
C ASP A 233 -1.49 7.94 -21.70
N THR A 234 -0.75 6.84 -21.63
CA THR A 234 -0.96 5.76 -20.68
C THR A 234 0.36 5.17 -20.23
N ILE A 235 0.38 4.69 -19.00
CA ILE A 235 1.52 3.93 -18.45
C ILE A 235 1.31 2.46 -18.80
N HIS A 236 2.30 1.85 -19.46
CA HIS A 236 2.24 0.44 -19.86
C HIS A 236 3.64 -0.13 -20.16
N MET A 237 3.75 -1.43 -20.08
CA MET A 237 4.86 -2.21 -20.63
C MET A 237 4.55 -2.62 -22.07
N ASP A 238 5.54 -3.07 -22.82
CA ASP A 238 5.26 -3.79 -24.05
C ASP A 238 4.59 -5.15 -23.78
N LYS A 239 4.10 -5.78 -24.81
CA LYS A 239 3.41 -7.08 -24.68
C LYS A 239 4.29 -8.14 -24.02
N GLU A 240 5.60 -8.18 -24.35
CA GLU A 240 6.53 -9.15 -23.76
C GLU A 240 6.76 -8.86 -22.27
N GLY A 241 6.92 -7.60 -21.88
CA GLY A 241 7.05 -7.17 -20.48
C GLY A 241 5.84 -7.54 -19.64
N ASP A 242 4.63 -7.29 -20.13
CA ASP A 242 3.39 -7.67 -19.44
C ASP A 242 3.28 -9.20 -19.28
N GLU A 243 3.60 -9.99 -20.32
CA GLU A 243 3.57 -11.44 -20.25
C GLU A 243 4.58 -11.98 -19.23
N ILE A 244 5.81 -11.44 -19.21
CA ILE A 244 6.86 -11.82 -18.25
C ILE A 244 6.48 -11.46 -16.82
N LEU A 245 5.91 -10.27 -16.63
CA LEU A 245 5.43 -9.84 -15.31
C LEU A 245 4.33 -10.78 -14.78
N LEU A 246 3.41 -11.21 -15.65
CA LEU A 246 2.37 -12.18 -15.30
C LEU A 246 2.95 -13.58 -15.01
N GLU A 247 3.91 -14.04 -15.80
CA GLU A 247 4.58 -15.33 -15.58
C GLU A 247 5.36 -15.33 -14.25
N PHE A 248 6.10 -14.25 -13.97
CA PHE A 248 6.80 -14.10 -12.70
C PHE A 248 5.83 -14.05 -11.51
N ARG A 249 4.72 -13.31 -11.64
CA ARG A 249 3.68 -13.27 -10.63
C ARG A 249 3.05 -14.66 -10.38
N SER A 250 2.76 -15.42 -11.44
CA SER A 250 2.22 -16.78 -11.31
C SER A 250 3.20 -17.70 -10.59
N PHE A 251 4.48 -17.65 -10.95
CA PHE A 251 5.54 -18.38 -10.26
C PHE A 251 5.58 -18.04 -8.75
N MET A 252 5.58 -16.75 -8.40
CA MET A 252 5.58 -16.32 -7.00
C MET A 252 4.32 -16.77 -6.26
N PHE A 253 3.16 -16.73 -6.94
CA PHE A 253 1.92 -17.19 -6.34
C PHE A 253 1.98 -18.68 -5.98
N ASP A 254 2.39 -19.52 -6.92
CA ASP A 254 2.41 -20.98 -6.75
C ASP A 254 3.52 -21.44 -5.80
N ARG A 255 4.71 -20.85 -5.91
CA ARG A 255 5.91 -21.34 -5.21
C ARG A 255 6.14 -20.68 -3.86
N VAL A 256 5.66 -19.45 -3.66
CA VAL A 256 5.88 -18.68 -2.42
C VAL A 256 4.58 -18.51 -1.67
N TYR A 257 3.61 -17.76 -2.23
CA TYR A 257 2.43 -17.37 -1.47
C TYR A 257 1.51 -18.54 -1.08
N MET A 258 1.46 -19.59 -1.90
CA MET A 258 0.68 -20.81 -1.63
C MET A 258 1.55 -21.97 -1.14
N SER A 259 2.79 -21.70 -0.71
CA SER A 259 3.69 -22.73 -0.22
C SER A 259 3.22 -23.32 1.13
N GLN A 260 3.47 -24.63 1.31
CA GLN A 260 3.05 -25.37 2.51
C GLN A 260 3.53 -24.76 3.83
N PRO A 261 4.76 -24.23 3.96
CA PRO A 261 5.21 -23.61 5.20
C PRO A 261 4.36 -22.39 5.64
N LEU A 262 3.76 -21.66 4.71
CA LEU A 262 3.00 -20.43 5.03
C LEU A 262 1.50 -20.70 5.33
N ILE A 263 0.95 -21.81 4.87
CA ILE A 263 -0.50 -22.11 5.00
C ILE A 263 -0.98 -22.14 6.46
N PRO A 264 -0.29 -22.78 7.41
CA PRO A 264 -0.75 -22.83 8.80
C PRO A 264 -0.87 -21.44 9.43
N ASP A 265 0.12 -20.57 9.21
CA ASP A 265 0.12 -19.23 9.81
C ASP A 265 -0.90 -18.31 9.12
N ARG A 266 -1.11 -18.46 7.83
CA ARG A 266 -2.21 -17.79 7.11
C ARG A 266 -3.58 -18.16 7.70
N LYS A 267 -3.83 -19.45 7.95
CA LYS A 267 -5.08 -19.90 8.59
C LYS A 267 -5.25 -19.33 10.01
N ARG A 268 -4.18 -19.27 10.79
CA ARG A 268 -4.20 -18.67 12.13
C ARG A 268 -4.48 -17.18 12.07
N GLY A 269 -3.78 -16.43 11.22
CA GLY A 269 -4.00 -14.99 11.03
C GLY A 269 -5.43 -14.66 10.57
N HIS A 270 -5.97 -15.42 9.61
CA HIS A 270 -7.37 -15.33 9.19
C HIS A 270 -8.33 -15.55 10.38
N GLY A 271 -8.12 -16.63 11.15
CA GLY A 271 -8.96 -16.94 12.31
C GLY A 271 -8.93 -15.83 13.37
N VAL A 272 -7.77 -15.25 13.64
CA VAL A 272 -7.64 -14.12 14.59
C VAL A 272 -8.53 -12.94 14.16
N VAL A 273 -8.50 -12.56 12.89
CA VAL A 273 -9.29 -11.42 12.39
C VAL A 273 -10.78 -11.72 12.42
N VAL A 274 -11.21 -12.91 11.97
CA VAL A 274 -12.63 -13.34 12.03
C VAL A 274 -13.15 -13.31 13.45
N MET A 275 -12.43 -13.94 14.39
CA MET A 275 -12.87 -14.03 15.78
C MET A 275 -12.89 -12.65 16.45
N LEU A 276 -11.93 -11.76 16.18
CA LEU A 276 -11.99 -10.38 16.70
C LEU A 276 -13.20 -9.62 16.15
N TYR A 277 -13.54 -9.79 14.87
CA TYR A 277 -14.71 -9.16 14.29
C TYR A 277 -16.00 -9.66 14.95
N GLU A 278 -16.17 -10.99 15.07
CA GLU A 278 -17.30 -11.61 15.76
C GLU A 278 -17.41 -11.16 17.22
N TRP A 279 -16.25 -11.02 17.91
CA TRP A 279 -16.23 -10.49 19.27
C TRP A 279 -16.89 -9.12 19.35
N TYR A 280 -16.45 -8.17 18.50
CA TYR A 280 -16.98 -6.81 18.54
C TYR A 280 -18.41 -6.69 18.02
N MET A 281 -18.85 -7.60 17.15
CA MET A 281 -20.26 -7.68 16.77
C MET A 281 -21.15 -8.12 17.95
N ASN A 282 -20.64 -8.99 18.83
CA ASN A 282 -21.35 -9.47 20.02
C ASN A 282 -21.14 -8.58 21.27
N HIS A 283 -20.10 -7.77 21.30
CA HIS A 283 -19.73 -6.88 22.40
C HIS A 283 -19.45 -5.45 21.89
N PRO A 284 -20.44 -4.75 21.32
CA PRO A 284 -20.24 -3.44 20.70
C PRO A 284 -19.78 -2.36 21.69
N ASP A 285 -20.09 -2.54 22.98
CA ASP A 285 -19.67 -1.60 24.03
C ASP A 285 -18.15 -1.59 24.26
N GLU A 286 -17.46 -2.66 23.88
CA GLU A 286 -16.00 -2.75 23.96
C GLU A 286 -15.28 -2.10 22.78
N LEU A 287 -15.98 -1.71 21.72
CA LEU A 287 -15.41 -0.89 20.66
C LEU A 287 -15.06 0.50 21.18
N PRO A 288 -13.89 1.06 20.81
CA PRO A 288 -13.56 2.41 21.19
C PRO A 288 -14.61 3.43 20.74
N GLU A 289 -14.99 4.35 21.63
CA GLU A 289 -16.01 5.37 21.37
C GLU A 289 -15.74 6.20 20.11
N LYS A 290 -14.45 6.45 19.82
CA LYS A 290 -14.05 7.15 18.61
C LYS A 290 -14.54 6.43 17.35
N GLN A 291 -14.33 5.11 17.23
CA GLN A 291 -14.74 4.32 16.08
C GLN A 291 -16.28 4.25 15.96
N LYS A 292 -17.00 4.09 17.06
CA LYS A 292 -18.47 4.11 17.07
C LYS A 292 -19.01 5.43 16.55
N LYS A 293 -18.45 6.57 16.98
CA LYS A 293 -18.83 7.90 16.50
C LYS A 293 -18.54 8.09 15.01
N LEU A 294 -17.34 7.71 14.54
CA LEU A 294 -16.94 7.87 13.15
C LEU A 294 -17.75 6.97 12.21
N ALA A 295 -18.21 5.83 12.70
CA ALA A 295 -19.10 4.93 11.98
C ALA A 295 -20.60 5.29 12.10
N GLN A 296 -20.95 6.41 12.76
CA GLN A 296 -22.32 6.91 12.92
C GLN A 296 -23.28 5.85 13.48
N GLY A 297 -22.82 5.03 14.42
CA GLY A 297 -23.60 3.96 15.04
C GLY A 297 -23.66 2.63 14.25
N ASN A 298 -23.05 2.54 13.07
CA ASN A 298 -22.90 1.28 12.35
C ASN A 298 -21.80 0.43 12.99
N ILE A 299 -22.18 -0.57 13.77
CA ILE A 299 -21.27 -1.42 14.54
C ILE A 299 -20.33 -2.23 13.62
N SER A 300 -20.86 -2.79 12.52
CA SER A 300 -20.04 -3.52 11.53
C SER A 300 -18.96 -2.65 10.94
N LEU A 301 -19.29 -1.42 10.55
CA LEU A 301 -18.32 -0.44 10.04
C LEU A 301 -17.30 -0.03 11.12
N ALA A 302 -17.74 0.17 12.36
CA ALA A 302 -16.85 0.50 13.49
C ALA A 302 -15.86 -0.62 13.79
N ALA A 303 -16.32 -1.88 13.81
CA ALA A 303 -15.49 -3.06 14.01
C ALA A 303 -14.46 -3.23 12.86
N ARG A 304 -14.92 -3.07 11.62
CA ARG A 304 -14.07 -3.11 10.42
C ARG A 304 -12.96 -2.04 10.48
N ASP A 305 -13.32 -0.79 10.75
CA ASP A 305 -12.37 0.32 10.85
C ASP A 305 -11.37 0.13 12.00
N TYR A 306 -11.84 -0.40 13.12
CA TYR A 306 -10.99 -0.67 14.27
C TYR A 306 -9.98 -1.78 13.96
N ILE A 307 -10.47 -2.93 13.48
CA ILE A 307 -9.64 -4.12 13.23
C ILE A 307 -8.63 -3.85 12.09
N SER A 308 -9.06 -3.22 10.98
CA SER A 308 -8.14 -2.88 9.90
C SER A 308 -7.02 -1.94 10.35
N GLY A 309 -7.27 -1.11 11.36
CA GLY A 309 -6.28 -0.20 11.94
C GLY A 309 -5.29 -0.86 12.91
N LEU A 310 -5.46 -2.12 13.30
CA LEU A 310 -4.55 -2.81 14.22
C LEU A 310 -3.23 -3.17 13.54
N THR A 311 -2.17 -3.30 14.32
CA THR A 311 -0.94 -3.98 13.91
C THR A 311 -1.04 -5.47 14.20
N ASP A 312 -0.19 -6.29 13.59
CA ASP A 312 -0.20 -7.74 13.76
C ASP A 312 -0.06 -8.14 15.24
N ASN A 313 0.95 -7.60 15.91
CA ASN A 313 1.19 -7.88 17.32
C ASN A 313 0.03 -7.40 18.22
N PHE A 314 -0.57 -6.26 17.89
CA PHE A 314 -1.70 -5.76 18.68
C PHE A 314 -2.94 -6.64 18.48
N ALA A 315 -3.20 -7.10 17.25
CA ALA A 315 -4.29 -8.03 16.95
C ALA A 315 -4.11 -9.38 17.69
N ILE A 316 -2.87 -9.94 17.72
CA ILE A 316 -2.56 -11.15 18.45
C ILE A 316 -2.77 -10.95 19.97
N ASN A 317 -2.29 -9.84 20.53
CA ASN A 317 -2.45 -9.56 21.96
C ASN A 317 -3.93 -9.36 22.33
N LEU A 318 -4.68 -8.66 21.50
CA LEU A 318 -6.10 -8.46 21.69
C LEU A 318 -6.87 -9.79 21.62
N PHE A 319 -6.53 -10.64 20.64
CA PHE A 319 -7.08 -12.00 20.56
C PHE A 319 -6.81 -12.81 21.83
N LYS A 320 -5.57 -12.80 22.33
CA LYS A 320 -5.22 -13.47 23.58
C LYS A 320 -6.02 -12.93 24.76
N GLU A 321 -6.20 -11.61 24.83
CA GLU A 321 -6.98 -10.97 25.91
C GLU A 321 -8.43 -11.43 25.92
N LYS A 322 -9.05 -11.58 24.75
CA LYS A 322 -10.49 -11.90 24.60
C LYS A 322 -10.78 -13.39 24.69
N TYR A 323 -9.89 -14.23 24.19
CA TYR A 323 -10.19 -15.66 24.00
C TYR A 323 -9.35 -16.61 24.86
N MET A 324 -8.21 -16.14 25.46
CA MET A 324 -7.40 -17.01 26.31
C MET A 324 -7.79 -16.86 27.78
N PRO A 325 -7.94 -17.97 28.52
CA PRO A 325 -8.17 -17.92 29.97
C PRO A 325 -7.06 -17.12 30.68
N LYS A 326 -7.47 -16.28 31.64
CA LYS A 326 -6.49 -15.59 32.51
C LYS A 326 -6.09 -16.53 33.63
N TYR A 327 -4.79 -16.59 33.93
CA TYR A 327 -4.33 -17.29 35.12
C TYR A 327 -4.83 -16.56 36.38
N TRP A 328 -5.36 -17.32 37.31
CA TRP A 328 -5.67 -16.80 38.63
C TRP A 328 -4.36 -16.60 39.39
N ASN A 329 -4.02 -15.37 39.76
CA ASN A 329 -3.01 -15.10 40.75
C ASN A 329 -3.65 -15.37 42.12
N LEU A 330 -3.34 -16.54 42.70
CA LEU A 330 -3.70 -16.89 44.06
C LEU A 330 -2.73 -16.20 45.04
#